data_6e2f308b014e9512240cc75878296b63
#
_entry.id   6e2f308b014e9512240cc75878296b63
#
_cell.length_a   1.000
_cell.length_b   1.000
_cell.length_c   1.000
_cell.angle_alpha   90.00
_cell.angle_beta   90.00
_cell.angle_gamma   90.00
#
_symmetry.space_group_name_H-M   'P 1'
#
loop_
_entity.id
_entity.type
_entity.pdbx_description
1 polymer ?
#
loop_
_entity_poly.entity_id
_entity_poly.type
_entity_poly.pdbx_seq_one_letter_code
_entity_poly.pdbx_strand_id
1 'polypeptide(L)'
;MRILLVEDDPTTSKSIEMMLGSANLNVYCTDMGEEGIDLAKLYDYDLILLDLNLPDMNGHEVLKQLRLSRIETPILILSGSDDTENKIKGF
;
A
#
# COMPACT_ATOMS: atom_id res chain seq x y z
N MET A 1 -5.56 -2.93 -14.50
CA MET A 1 -5.40 -3.25 -13.07
C MET A 1 -5.16 -1.98 -12.28
N ARG A 2 -5.86 -1.84 -11.19
CA ARG A 2 -5.77 -0.65 -10.34
C ARG A 2 -5.10 -1.03 -9.04
N ILE A 3 -4.02 -0.32 -8.71
CA ILE A 3 -3.20 -0.61 -7.55
C ILE A 3 -3.16 0.60 -6.63
N LEU A 4 -3.43 0.37 -5.36
CA LEU A 4 -3.30 1.41 -4.34
C LEU A 4 -1.96 1.20 -3.64
N LEU A 5 -1.14 2.25 -3.63
CA LEU A 5 0.17 2.22 -2.97
C LEU A 5 0.14 3.15 -1.78
N VAL A 6 0.33 2.59 -0.59
CA VAL A 6 0.36 3.35 0.65
C VAL A 6 1.80 3.34 1.15
N GLU A 7 2.52 4.43 0.90
CA GLU A 7 3.95 4.52 1.16
C GLU A 7 4.33 5.98 1.39
N ASP A 8 5.00 6.28 2.49
CA ASP A 8 5.33 7.66 2.83
C ASP A 8 6.67 8.14 2.28
N ASP A 9 7.57 7.24 1.90
CA ASP A 9 8.85 7.63 1.34
C ASP A 9 8.67 8.01 -0.14
N PRO A 10 8.87 9.29 -0.49
CA PRO A 10 8.61 9.72 -1.87
C PRO A 10 9.50 9.06 -2.90
N THR A 11 10.75 8.72 -2.54
CA THR A 11 11.65 8.06 -3.47
C THR A 11 11.17 6.64 -3.78
N THR A 12 10.81 5.91 -2.74
CA THR A 12 10.31 4.54 -2.91
C THR A 12 9.00 4.55 -3.68
N SER A 13 8.10 5.45 -3.29
CA SER A 13 6.79 5.57 -3.93
C SER A 13 6.94 5.85 -5.42
N LYS A 14 7.81 6.81 -5.77
CA LYS A 14 8.00 7.16 -7.16
C LYS A 14 8.63 6.02 -7.96
N SER A 15 9.57 5.31 -7.37
CA SER A 15 10.20 4.17 -8.03
C SER A 15 9.20 3.07 -8.35
N ILE A 16 8.35 2.76 -7.39
CA ILE A 16 7.31 1.74 -7.57
C ILE A 16 6.31 2.20 -8.62
N GLU A 17 5.90 3.46 -8.52
CA GLU A 17 4.94 4.03 -9.47
C GLU A 17 5.45 3.96 -10.90
N MET A 18 6.72 4.31 -11.11
CA MET A 18 7.31 4.26 -12.43
C MET A 18 7.43 2.84 -12.96
N MET A 19 7.84 1.93 -12.08
CA MET A 19 8.01 0.53 -12.48
C MET A 19 6.68 -0.08 -12.89
N LEU A 20 5.65 0.12 -12.09
CA LEU A 20 4.33 -0.45 -12.38
C LEU A 20 3.66 0.28 -13.55
N GLY A 21 3.88 1.59 -13.66
CA GLY A 21 3.35 2.35 -14.77
C GLY A 21 3.89 1.90 -16.11
N SER A 22 5.16 1.50 -16.15
CA SER A 22 5.76 1.00 -17.39
C SER A 22 5.16 -0.34 -17.81
N ALA A 23 4.51 -1.03 -16.88
CA ALA A 23 3.80 -2.27 -17.19
C ALA A 23 2.31 -2.02 -17.47
N ASN A 24 1.93 -0.77 -17.68
CA ASN A 24 0.55 -0.35 -17.97
C ASN A 24 -0.42 -0.61 -16.82
N LEU A 25 0.09 -0.54 -15.60
CA LEU A 25 -0.75 -0.67 -14.42
C LEU A 25 -1.07 0.73 -13.88
N ASN A 26 -2.29 0.92 -13.40
CA ASN A 26 -2.72 2.20 -12.85
C ASN A 26 -2.42 2.22 -11.35
N VAL A 27 -1.52 3.11 -10.94
CA VAL A 27 -1.09 3.19 -9.56
C VAL A 27 -1.60 4.48 -8.94
N TYR A 28 -2.23 4.36 -7.78
CA TYR A 28 -2.73 5.50 -7.01
C TYR A 28 -1.98 5.51 -5.69
N CYS A 29 -1.29 6.61 -5.41
CA CYS A 29 -0.39 6.69 -4.26
C CYS A 29 -0.98 7.57 -3.16
N THR A 30 -0.74 7.17 -1.93
CA THR A 30 -0.98 8.02 -0.78
C THR A 30 0.13 7.80 0.22
N ASP A 31 0.42 8.81 1.04
CA ASP A 31 1.46 8.71 2.06
C ASP A 31 0.89 8.56 3.48
N MET A 32 -0.42 8.48 3.61
CA MET A 32 -1.08 8.38 4.91
C MET A 32 -1.93 7.13 4.99
N GLY A 33 -1.83 6.42 6.12
CA GLY A 33 -2.61 5.21 6.32
C GLY A 33 -4.10 5.47 6.33
N GLU A 34 -4.53 6.55 6.98
CA GLU A 34 -5.95 6.89 7.06
C GLU A 34 -6.52 7.15 5.68
N GLU A 35 -5.79 7.90 4.85
CA GLU A 35 -6.22 8.15 3.49
C GLU A 35 -6.29 6.86 2.68
N GLY A 36 -5.30 5.98 2.91
CA GLY A 36 -5.30 4.68 2.24
C GLY A 36 -6.55 3.87 2.55
N ILE A 37 -6.96 3.89 3.81
CA ILE A 37 -8.18 3.21 4.23
C ILE A 37 -9.41 3.81 3.53
N ASP A 38 -9.48 5.14 3.51
CA ASP A 38 -10.61 5.82 2.87
C ASP A 38 -10.68 5.53 1.38
N LEU A 39 -9.53 5.57 0.70
CA LEU A 39 -9.50 5.29 -0.72
C LEU A 39 -9.92 3.85 -1.02
N ALA A 40 -9.46 2.91 -0.19
CA ALA A 40 -9.79 1.51 -0.39
C ALA A 40 -11.29 1.26 -0.20
N LYS A 41 -11.95 2.07 0.63
CA LYS A 41 -13.40 1.95 0.82
C LYS A 41 -14.18 2.58 -0.31
N LEU A 42 -13.63 3.64 -0.92
CA LEU A 42 -14.32 4.39 -1.96
C LEU A 42 -14.18 3.78 -3.34
N TYR A 43 -13.06 3.13 -3.60
CA TYR A 43 -12.76 2.64 -4.93
C TYR A 43 -12.37 1.16 -4.89
N ASP A 44 -12.57 0.50 -6.02
CA ASP A 44 -12.21 -0.90 -6.15
C ASP A 44 -10.79 -1.02 -6.68
N TYR A 45 -9.90 -1.55 -5.86
CA TYR A 45 -8.53 -1.82 -6.27
C TYR A 45 -8.33 -3.32 -6.44
N ASP A 46 -7.41 -3.67 -7.32
CA ASP A 46 -7.08 -5.08 -7.55
C ASP A 46 -5.97 -5.55 -6.63
N LEU A 47 -5.18 -4.60 -6.12
CA LEU A 47 -4.07 -4.90 -5.24
C LEU A 47 -3.77 -3.67 -4.40
N ILE A 48 -3.39 -3.90 -3.14
CA ILE A 48 -2.93 -2.83 -2.26
C ILE A 48 -1.51 -3.15 -1.85
N LEU A 49 -0.60 -2.19 -2.08
CA LEU A 49 0.78 -2.28 -1.60
C LEU A 49 0.86 -1.38 -0.37
N LEU A 50 1.25 -1.96 0.76
CA LEU A 50 1.15 -1.29 2.05
C LEU A 50 2.47 -1.30 2.79
N ASP A 51 2.99 -0.12 3.09
CA ASP A 51 4.16 0.02 3.95
C ASP A 51 3.73 -0.07 5.42
N LEU A 52 4.55 -0.68 6.23
CA LEU A 52 4.26 -0.82 7.65
C LEU A 52 4.58 0.44 8.45
N ASN A 53 5.50 1.25 7.96
CA ASN A 53 5.95 2.46 8.68
C ASN A 53 5.36 3.70 8.05
N LEU A 54 4.17 4.06 8.49
CA LEU A 54 3.49 5.25 7.99
C LEU A 54 3.51 6.34 9.06
N PRO A 55 3.44 7.62 8.66
CA PRO A 55 3.55 8.71 9.63
C PRO A 55 2.37 8.82 10.58
N ASP A 56 1.18 8.44 10.13
CA ASP A 56 -0.04 8.62 10.94
C ASP A 56 -0.46 7.37 11.68
N MET A 57 -0.05 6.19 11.21
CA MET A 57 -0.41 4.95 11.89
C MET A 57 0.46 3.80 11.41
N ASN A 58 0.48 2.73 12.19
CA ASN A 58 1.18 1.52 11.82
C ASN A 58 0.43 0.82 10.67
N GLY A 59 1.17 0.27 9.71
CA GLY A 59 0.56 -0.44 8.60
C GLY A 59 -0.27 -1.64 9.01
N HIS A 60 0.08 -2.29 10.13
CA HIS A 60 -0.74 -3.37 10.65
C HIS A 60 -2.13 -2.89 11.04
N GLU A 61 -2.23 -1.66 11.52
CA GLU A 61 -3.52 -1.07 11.85
C GLU A 61 -4.34 -0.81 10.58
N VAL A 62 -3.67 -0.37 9.52
CA VAL A 62 -4.32 -0.19 8.22
C VAL A 62 -4.92 -1.52 7.75
N LEU A 63 -4.10 -2.57 7.80
CA LEU A 63 -4.54 -3.91 7.40
C LEU A 63 -5.76 -4.34 8.21
N LYS A 64 -5.71 -4.15 9.52
CA LYS A 64 -6.80 -4.53 10.41
C LYS A 64 -8.08 -3.78 10.05
N GLN A 65 -7.97 -2.47 9.83
CA GLN A 65 -9.13 -1.65 9.50
C GLN A 65 -9.74 -2.07 8.17
N LEU A 66 -8.91 -2.40 7.19
CA LEU A 66 -9.40 -2.85 5.89
C LEU A 66 -10.19 -4.15 6.02
N ARG A 67 -9.66 -5.10 6.79
CA ARG A 67 -10.35 -6.39 6.97
C ARG A 67 -11.62 -6.25 7.77
N LEU A 68 -11.63 -5.37 8.78
CA LEU A 68 -12.84 -5.09 9.53
C LEU A 68 -13.91 -4.45 8.65
N SER A 69 -13.50 -3.71 7.64
CA SER A 69 -14.42 -3.09 6.68
C SER A 69 -14.83 -4.05 5.56
N ARG A 70 -14.43 -5.32 5.67
CA ARG A 70 -14.76 -6.38 4.72
C ARG A 70 -14.19 -6.14 3.34
N ILE A 71 -13.06 -5.45 3.27
CA ILE A 71 -12.32 -5.28 2.04
C ILE A 71 -11.42 -6.48 1.88
N GLU A 72 -11.63 -7.23 0.81
CA GLU A 72 -10.90 -8.49 0.57
C GLU A 72 -9.82 -8.36 -0.48
N THR A 73 -9.56 -7.16 -0.94
CA THR A 73 -8.49 -6.90 -1.89
C THR A 73 -7.17 -7.49 -1.38
N PRO A 74 -6.43 -8.19 -2.23
CA PRO A 74 -5.11 -8.69 -1.83
C PRO A 74 -4.21 -7.54 -1.39
N ILE A 75 -3.50 -7.76 -0.29
CA ILE A 75 -2.60 -6.75 0.26
C ILE A 75 -1.20 -7.35 0.34
N LEU A 76 -0.25 -6.67 -0.29
CA LEU A 76 1.14 -7.04 -0.25
C LEU A 76 1.84 -6.06 0.66
N ILE A 77 2.47 -6.58 1.71
CA ILE A 77 3.09 -5.73 2.72
C ILE A 77 4.55 -5.49 2.37
N LEU A 78 4.92 -4.22 2.32
CA LEU A 78 6.31 -3.80 2.11
C LEU A 78 6.94 -3.66 3.49
N SER A 79 8.11 -4.29 3.69
CA SER A 79 8.77 -4.20 4.98
C SER A 79 9.46 -2.85 5.14
N GLY A 80 9.78 -2.53 6.38
CA GLY A 80 10.43 -1.28 6.69
C GLY A 80 11.79 -1.15 6.02
N SER A 81 12.25 0.07 5.88
CA SER A 81 13.45 0.37 5.13
C SER A 81 14.71 -0.26 5.69
N ASP A 82 14.74 -0.54 6.96
CA ASP A 82 15.91 -1.14 7.60
C ASP A 82 15.88 -2.65 7.61
N ASP A 83 14.84 -3.26 7.07
CA ASP A 83 14.74 -4.71 6.99
C ASP A 83 15.14 -5.13 5.59
N THR A 84 16.39 -5.53 5.44
CA THR A 84 16.92 -5.86 4.13
C THR A 84 16.59 -7.25 3.66
N GLU A 85 16.11 -8.11 4.54
CA GLU A 85 15.86 -9.51 4.21
C GLU A 85 14.45 -9.79 3.77
N ASN A 86 13.50 -9.03 4.27
CA ASN A 86 12.09 -9.26 3.99
C ASN A 86 11.45 -8.00 3.45
N LYS A 87 11.76 -7.71 2.21
CA LYS A 87 11.22 -6.51 1.58
C LYS A 87 9.72 -6.59 1.40
N ILE A 88 9.26 -7.77 1.09
CA ILE A 88 7.84 -8.00 0.82
C ILE A 88 7.40 -9.21 1.62
N LYS A 89 6.30 -9.03 2.35
CA LYS A 89 5.73 -10.12 3.12
C LYS A 89 4.37 -10.48 2.56
N GLY A 90 4.05 -11.75 2.63
CA GLY A 90 2.77 -12.25 2.15
C GLY A 90 1.61 -11.79 3.00
N PHE A 91 0.44 -12.08 2.55
CA PHE A 91 -0.82 -11.66 3.14
C PHE A 91 -1.76 -12.82 3.37
#